data_b16f456e7bbfaec138bf13305dccf5f0
#
_entry.id   b16f456e7bbfaec138bf13305dccf5f0
#
_cell.length_a   1.000
_cell.length_b   1.000
_cell.length_c   1.000
_cell.angle_alpha   90.00
_cell.angle_beta   90.00
_cell.angle_gamma   90.00
#
_symmetry.space_group_name_H-M   'P 1'
#
loop_
_entity.id
_entity.type
_entity.pdbx_description
1 polymer ?
#
loop_
_entity_poly.entity_id
_entity_poly.type
_entity_poly.pdbx_seq_one_letter_code
_entity_poly.pdbx_strand_id
1 'polypeptide(L)'
;MTDDIVNPIPPKKRANTRKRLVAGTADLIRRKGLNATSLRDVVGHVEASRGAIPHHFPGGKHQLLVEAVQFAGEQVSVPLGQVLESQGSVRGLASFMTQWGKMLEDSQFDAGCPILVAAVEPYDGEDQPIPGLGSLREKTNQVFNDWHHLLKHALQREGVAPRRAESLCTLVVAAVEGSIALCRAQRSAQPLHEIQRELIPLLEQAIAQSQT
;
A
#
# COMPACT_ATOMS: atom_id res chain seq x y z
N MET A 1 0.05 -14.28 -16.08
CA MET A 1 -0.90 -14.03 -14.98
C MET A 1 -0.32 -12.91 -14.09
N THR A 2 -0.27 -11.70 -14.60
CA THR A 2 0.47 -10.57 -13.97
C THR A 2 -0.32 -9.25 -13.96
N ASP A 3 -1.60 -9.25 -14.34
CA ASP A 3 -2.38 -8.00 -14.46
C ASP A 3 -3.20 -7.60 -13.21
N ASP A 4 -3.26 -8.44 -12.15
CA ASP A 4 -4.20 -8.24 -11.05
C ASP A 4 -3.68 -7.43 -9.86
N ILE A 5 -2.38 -7.06 -9.84
CA ILE A 5 -1.77 -6.45 -8.65
C ILE A 5 -2.07 -4.95 -8.52
N VAL A 6 -2.52 -4.30 -9.58
CA VAL A 6 -2.49 -2.83 -9.67
C VAL A 6 -3.81 -2.16 -10.03
N ASN A 7 -4.84 -2.90 -10.40
CA ASN A 7 -6.14 -2.29 -10.69
C ASN A 7 -7.16 -2.60 -9.57
N PRO A 8 -7.32 -1.72 -8.57
CA PRO A 8 -8.17 -1.99 -7.41
C PRO A 8 -9.67 -2.00 -7.73
N ILE A 9 -10.08 -1.59 -8.93
CA ILE A 9 -11.50 -1.56 -9.31
C ILE A 9 -11.83 -2.84 -10.09
N PRO A 10 -12.59 -3.78 -9.48
CA PRO A 10 -12.99 -5.00 -10.17
C PRO A 10 -13.91 -4.69 -11.37
N PRO A 11 -13.85 -5.49 -12.45
CA PRO A 11 -14.63 -5.26 -13.66
C PRO A 11 -16.14 -5.22 -13.39
N LYS A 12 -16.88 -4.42 -14.17
CA LYS A 12 -18.31 -4.06 -14.00
C LYS A 12 -19.31 -5.21 -13.84
N LYS A 13 -18.98 -6.44 -14.20
CA LYS A 13 -19.89 -7.60 -14.13
C LYS A 13 -19.62 -8.43 -12.87
N ARG A 14 -20.47 -8.29 -11.84
CA ARG A 14 -20.63 -9.16 -10.65
C ARG A 14 -19.77 -8.92 -9.42
N ALA A 15 -18.94 -7.88 -9.32
CA ALA A 15 -18.32 -7.54 -8.06
C ALA A 15 -19.38 -7.01 -7.08
N ASN A 16 -19.38 -7.52 -5.85
CA ASN A 16 -20.21 -7.02 -4.76
C ASN A 16 -20.03 -5.49 -4.62
N THR A 17 -21.12 -4.74 -4.66
CA THR A 17 -21.13 -3.27 -4.57
C THR A 17 -20.27 -2.76 -3.41
N ARG A 18 -20.28 -3.45 -2.28
CA ARG A 18 -19.45 -3.13 -1.13
C ARG A 18 -17.95 -3.17 -1.47
N LYS A 19 -17.47 -4.23 -2.14
CA LYS A 19 -16.07 -4.35 -2.56
C LYS A 19 -15.67 -3.25 -3.55
N ARG A 20 -16.56 -2.89 -4.46
CA ARG A 20 -16.33 -1.80 -5.42
C ARG A 20 -16.21 -0.45 -4.72
N LEU A 21 -17.05 -0.19 -3.73
CA LEU A 21 -16.99 1.05 -2.94
C LEU A 21 -15.68 1.13 -2.16
N VAL A 22 -15.25 0.06 -1.51
CA VAL A 22 -13.97 0.00 -0.78
C VAL A 22 -12.79 0.22 -1.74
N ALA A 23 -12.73 -0.52 -2.83
CA ALA A 23 -11.65 -0.41 -3.83
C ALA A 23 -11.60 0.99 -4.48
N GLY A 24 -12.76 1.54 -4.85
CA GLY A 24 -12.85 2.89 -5.41
C GLY A 24 -12.47 3.97 -4.41
N THR A 25 -12.75 3.76 -3.14
CA THR A 25 -12.30 4.67 -2.07
C THR A 25 -10.77 4.64 -1.94
N ALA A 26 -10.16 3.47 -1.93
CA ALA A 26 -8.71 3.32 -1.91
C ALA A 26 -8.05 4.00 -3.13
N ASP A 27 -8.64 3.86 -4.32
CA ASP A 27 -8.17 4.54 -5.53
C ASP A 27 -8.29 6.07 -5.43
N LEU A 28 -9.36 6.59 -4.87
CA LEU A 28 -9.51 8.03 -4.66
C LEU A 28 -8.54 8.57 -3.60
N ILE A 29 -8.31 7.85 -2.50
CA ILE A 29 -7.34 8.24 -1.47
C ILE A 29 -5.95 8.41 -2.08
N ARG A 30 -5.47 7.43 -2.84
CA ARG A 30 -4.12 7.49 -3.43
C ARG A 30 -3.93 8.58 -4.48
N ARG A 31 -5.05 9.11 -5.05
CA ARG A 31 -5.03 10.18 -6.06
C ARG A 31 -5.16 11.56 -5.46
N LYS A 32 -6.12 11.76 -4.55
CA LYS A 32 -6.49 13.10 -4.09
C LYS A 32 -6.51 13.29 -2.57
N GLY A 33 -6.22 12.24 -1.80
CA GLY A 33 -6.15 12.33 -0.34
C GLY A 33 -7.41 11.87 0.38
N LEU A 34 -7.32 11.78 1.72
CA LEU A 34 -8.39 11.33 2.61
C LEU A 34 -9.55 12.34 2.65
N ASN A 35 -9.20 13.60 2.95
CA ASN A 35 -10.21 14.63 3.19
C ASN A 35 -10.93 15.04 1.92
N ALA A 36 -10.20 15.11 0.79
CA ALA A 36 -10.74 15.38 -0.52
C ALA A 36 -11.58 14.22 -1.10
N THR A 37 -11.55 13.03 -0.48
CA THR A 37 -12.39 11.89 -0.88
C THR A 37 -13.76 11.99 -0.21
N SER A 38 -14.76 12.50 -0.94
CA SER A 38 -16.14 12.56 -0.45
C SER A 38 -16.94 11.28 -0.79
N LEU A 39 -17.99 10.98 -0.01
CA LEU A 39 -18.89 9.86 -0.31
C LEU A 39 -19.56 10.00 -1.70
N ARG A 40 -19.81 11.23 -2.13
CA ARG A 40 -20.37 11.52 -3.46
C ARG A 40 -19.40 11.13 -4.56
N ASP A 41 -18.11 11.45 -4.36
CA ASP A 41 -17.07 11.11 -5.33
C ASP A 41 -16.91 9.60 -5.44
N VAL A 42 -16.90 8.88 -4.30
CA VAL A 42 -16.82 7.41 -4.29
C VAL A 42 -17.98 6.80 -5.07
N VAL A 43 -19.21 7.23 -4.79
CA VAL A 43 -20.40 6.73 -5.50
C VAL A 43 -20.30 6.99 -6.99
N GLY A 44 -19.88 8.21 -7.39
CA GLY A 44 -19.69 8.56 -8.80
C GLY A 44 -18.57 7.75 -9.46
N HIS A 45 -17.43 7.58 -8.77
CA HIS A 45 -16.26 6.88 -9.28
C HIS A 45 -16.53 5.39 -9.58
N VAL A 46 -17.32 4.73 -8.74
CA VAL A 46 -17.67 3.31 -8.95
C VAL A 46 -19.03 3.10 -9.60
N GLU A 47 -19.71 4.17 -10.02
CA GLU A 47 -21.05 4.11 -10.62
C GLU A 47 -22.06 3.32 -9.74
N ALA A 48 -22.08 3.61 -8.43
CA ALA A 48 -23.00 3.00 -7.49
C ALA A 48 -24.23 3.89 -7.24
N SER A 49 -25.29 3.34 -6.62
CA SER A 49 -26.43 4.14 -6.18
C SER A 49 -26.08 4.93 -4.91
N ARG A 50 -26.68 6.12 -4.73
CA ARG A 50 -26.47 6.96 -3.53
C ARG A 50 -26.88 6.25 -2.23
N GLY A 51 -27.84 5.35 -2.27
CA GLY A 51 -28.29 4.56 -1.11
C GLY A 51 -27.33 3.40 -0.73
N ALA A 52 -26.34 3.08 -1.56
CA ALA A 52 -25.44 1.96 -1.30
C ALA A 52 -24.56 2.19 -0.07
N ILE A 53 -24.08 3.42 0.17
CA ILE A 53 -23.19 3.70 1.29
C ILE A 53 -23.88 3.49 2.65
N PRO A 54 -25.00 4.14 2.99
CA PRO A 54 -25.63 3.91 4.29
C PRO A 54 -26.07 2.46 4.49
N HIS A 55 -26.34 1.72 3.40
CA HIS A 55 -26.68 0.30 3.47
C HIS A 55 -25.45 -0.57 3.80
N HIS A 56 -24.30 -0.32 3.19
CA HIS A 56 -23.10 -1.15 3.35
C HIS A 56 -22.15 -0.67 4.44
N PHE A 57 -22.19 0.63 4.78
CA PHE A 57 -21.28 1.30 5.72
C PHE A 57 -22.10 2.19 6.68
N PRO A 58 -22.74 1.58 7.72
CA PRO A 58 -23.53 2.34 8.70
C PRO A 58 -22.69 3.35 9.48
N GLY A 59 -21.37 3.13 9.64
CA GLY A 59 -20.41 4.09 10.20
C GLY A 59 -19.96 5.19 9.23
N GLY A 60 -20.62 5.30 8.05
CA GLY A 60 -20.43 6.39 7.11
C GLY A 60 -19.02 6.45 6.48
N LYS A 61 -18.55 7.69 6.26
CA LYS A 61 -17.25 7.97 5.61
C LYS A 61 -16.10 7.34 6.38
N HIS A 62 -16.10 7.46 7.69
CA HIS A 62 -15.01 6.94 8.53
C HIS A 62 -14.84 5.42 8.35
N GLN A 63 -15.92 4.65 8.49
CA GLN A 63 -15.87 3.20 8.26
C GLN A 63 -15.34 2.84 6.87
N LEU A 64 -15.82 3.55 5.85
CA LEU A 64 -15.40 3.30 4.48
C LEU A 64 -13.91 3.61 4.27
N LEU A 65 -13.37 4.66 4.89
CA LEU A 65 -11.94 4.99 4.85
C LEU A 65 -11.08 3.91 5.55
N VAL A 66 -11.47 3.47 6.75
CA VAL A 66 -10.75 2.43 7.49
C VAL A 66 -10.69 1.13 6.68
N GLU A 67 -11.82 0.71 6.10
CA GLU A 67 -11.88 -0.48 5.25
C GLU A 67 -11.10 -0.32 3.93
N ALA A 68 -11.08 0.88 3.38
CA ALA A 68 -10.29 1.17 2.17
C ALA A 68 -8.78 1.11 2.44
N VAL A 69 -8.32 1.58 3.60
CA VAL A 69 -6.93 1.45 4.04
C VAL A 69 -6.56 -0.01 4.28
N GLN A 70 -7.43 -0.78 4.94
CA GLN A 70 -7.21 -2.23 5.10
C GLN A 70 -7.09 -2.93 3.74
N PHE A 71 -8.05 -2.70 2.85
CA PHE A 71 -8.05 -3.27 1.51
C PHE A 71 -6.77 -2.90 0.74
N ALA A 72 -6.36 -1.63 0.77
CA ALA A 72 -5.14 -1.17 0.12
C ALA A 72 -3.89 -1.86 0.70
N GLY A 73 -3.84 -2.05 2.02
CA GLY A 73 -2.78 -2.81 2.68
C GLY A 73 -2.71 -4.25 2.17
N GLU A 74 -3.85 -4.94 2.07
CA GLU A 74 -3.93 -6.31 1.55
C GLU A 74 -3.46 -6.41 0.09
N GLN A 75 -3.80 -5.39 -0.75
CA GLN A 75 -3.35 -5.34 -2.15
C GLN A 75 -1.82 -5.18 -2.29
N VAL A 76 -1.13 -4.72 -1.26
CA VAL A 76 0.33 -4.63 -1.20
C VAL A 76 0.92 -5.84 -0.48
N SER A 77 0.40 -6.20 0.69
CA SER A 77 0.95 -7.27 1.54
C SER A 77 0.94 -8.63 0.86
N VAL A 78 -0.17 -8.96 0.16
CA VAL A 78 -0.31 -10.28 -0.49
C VAL A 78 0.75 -10.47 -1.61
N PRO A 79 0.86 -9.59 -2.61
CA PRO A 79 1.88 -9.76 -3.65
C PRO A 79 3.30 -9.62 -3.13
N LEU A 80 3.54 -8.70 -2.16
CA LEU A 80 4.85 -8.59 -1.52
C LEU A 80 5.24 -9.91 -0.84
N GLY A 81 4.35 -10.51 -0.05
CA GLY A 81 4.59 -11.80 0.59
C GLY A 81 4.90 -12.91 -0.42
N GLN A 82 4.15 -12.98 -1.51
CA GLN A 82 4.34 -13.97 -2.58
C GLN A 82 5.72 -13.86 -3.25
N VAL A 83 6.15 -12.65 -3.61
CA VAL A 83 7.46 -12.47 -4.25
C VAL A 83 8.62 -12.69 -3.27
N LEU A 84 8.49 -12.27 -2.00
CA LEU A 84 9.47 -12.54 -0.97
C LEU A 84 9.60 -14.04 -0.66
N GLU A 85 8.51 -14.78 -0.67
CA GLU A 85 8.50 -16.22 -0.46
C GLU A 85 9.14 -16.98 -1.63
N SER A 86 8.77 -16.62 -2.87
CA SER A 86 9.19 -17.35 -4.07
C SER A 86 10.57 -16.95 -4.59
N GLN A 87 11.03 -15.72 -4.35
CA GLN A 87 12.25 -15.16 -4.94
C GLN A 87 13.32 -14.76 -3.91
N GLY A 88 12.99 -14.81 -2.60
CA GLY A 88 13.81 -14.28 -1.52
C GLY A 88 13.72 -12.76 -1.37
N SER A 89 14.43 -12.22 -0.34
CA SER A 89 14.29 -10.81 0.03
C SER A 89 14.77 -9.85 -1.07
N VAL A 90 15.92 -10.11 -1.65
CA VAL A 90 16.58 -9.23 -2.64
C VAL A 90 15.80 -9.17 -3.95
N ARG A 91 15.63 -10.32 -4.62
CA ARG A 91 14.92 -10.37 -5.91
C ARG A 91 13.43 -10.07 -5.76
N GLY A 92 12.82 -10.53 -4.66
CA GLY A 92 11.42 -10.25 -4.35
C GLY A 92 11.17 -8.75 -4.20
N LEU A 93 12.02 -8.05 -3.45
CA LEU A 93 11.91 -6.59 -3.32
C LEU A 93 12.15 -5.88 -4.65
N ALA A 94 13.17 -6.29 -5.43
CA ALA A 94 13.43 -5.72 -6.74
C ALA A 94 12.23 -5.86 -7.69
N SER A 95 11.63 -7.06 -7.75
CA SER A 95 10.42 -7.32 -8.54
C SER A 95 9.24 -6.46 -8.08
N PHE A 96 9.03 -6.34 -6.78
CA PHE A 96 7.98 -5.51 -6.20
C PHE A 96 8.16 -4.02 -6.53
N MET A 97 9.38 -3.48 -6.40
CA MET A 97 9.67 -2.08 -6.77
C MET A 97 9.47 -1.83 -8.27
N THR A 98 9.84 -2.78 -9.13
CA THR A 98 9.60 -2.69 -10.58
C THR A 98 8.10 -2.61 -10.91
N GLN A 99 7.27 -3.40 -10.22
CA GLN A 99 5.82 -3.34 -10.39
C GLN A 99 5.23 -2.00 -9.92
N TRP A 100 5.75 -1.44 -8.81
CA TRP A 100 5.38 -0.10 -8.36
C TRP A 100 5.72 0.97 -9.39
N GLY A 101 6.92 0.91 -9.97
CA GLY A 101 7.32 1.83 -11.05
C GLY A 101 6.33 1.81 -12.21
N LYS A 102 5.97 0.62 -12.69
CA LYS A 102 4.96 0.45 -13.75
C LYS A 102 3.59 1.03 -13.35
N MET A 103 3.13 0.80 -12.12
CA MET A 103 1.87 1.36 -11.65
C MET A 103 1.87 2.89 -11.63
N LEU A 104 2.98 3.49 -11.22
CA LEU A 104 3.12 4.95 -11.24
C LEU A 104 3.06 5.48 -12.68
N GLU A 105 3.74 4.85 -13.62
CA GLU A 105 3.72 5.19 -15.04
C GLU A 105 2.32 5.02 -15.66
N ASP A 106 1.66 3.88 -15.43
CA ASP A 106 0.32 3.59 -15.93
C ASP A 106 -0.73 4.59 -15.41
N SER A 107 -0.54 5.10 -14.18
CA SER A 107 -1.37 6.16 -13.62
C SER A 107 -0.95 7.58 -14.05
N GLN A 108 0.09 7.70 -14.90
CA GLN A 108 0.72 8.97 -15.24
C GLN A 108 1.17 9.75 -13.99
N PHE A 109 1.63 9.05 -12.97
CA PHE A 109 2.06 9.57 -11.66
C PHE A 109 0.97 10.32 -10.85
N ASP A 110 -0.30 10.16 -11.21
CA ASP A 110 -1.43 10.74 -10.48
C ASP A 110 -1.83 9.93 -9.23
N ALA A 111 -1.43 8.66 -9.16
CA ALA A 111 -1.70 7.80 -8.03
C ALA A 111 -0.42 7.49 -7.24
N GLY A 112 -0.51 7.45 -5.92
CA GLY A 112 0.57 7.07 -5.01
C GLY A 112 0.18 5.93 -4.07
N CYS A 113 0.84 5.85 -2.91
CA CYS A 113 0.49 4.91 -1.86
C CYS A 113 -0.64 5.47 -0.99
N PRO A 114 -1.81 4.83 -0.91
CA PRO A 114 -2.90 5.30 -0.04
C PRO A 114 -2.58 5.16 1.44
N ILE A 115 -1.65 4.26 1.83
CA ILE A 115 -1.22 4.06 3.21
C ILE A 115 -0.33 5.22 3.65
N LEU A 116 0.60 5.66 2.79
CA LEU A 116 1.39 6.88 3.04
C LEU A 116 0.49 8.09 3.21
N VAL A 117 -0.51 8.26 2.34
CA VAL A 117 -1.50 9.34 2.46
C VAL A 117 -2.21 9.29 3.81
N ALA A 118 -2.69 8.10 4.22
CA ALA A 118 -3.36 7.91 5.50
C ALA A 118 -2.46 8.15 6.72
N ALA A 119 -1.13 8.00 6.55
CA ALA A 119 -0.17 8.23 7.62
C ALA A 119 0.20 9.71 7.80
N VAL A 120 0.22 10.51 6.72
CA VAL A 120 0.75 11.88 6.74
C VAL A 120 -0.32 12.97 6.64
N GLU A 121 -1.50 12.65 6.10
CA GLU A 121 -2.60 13.61 6.00
C GLU A 121 -3.43 13.60 7.28
N PRO A 122 -3.53 14.71 8.02
CA PRO A 122 -4.44 14.80 9.15
C PRO A 122 -5.88 14.53 8.70
N TYR A 123 -6.56 13.61 9.38
CA TYR A 123 -7.97 13.34 9.10
C TYR A 123 -8.87 14.36 9.80
N ASP A 124 -9.68 15.09 9.04
CA ASP A 124 -10.56 16.14 9.55
C ASP A 124 -11.79 15.60 10.33
N GLY A 125 -12.07 14.30 10.23
CA GLY A 125 -13.14 13.64 10.96
C GLY A 125 -12.69 13.08 12.31
N GLU A 126 -13.66 12.57 13.09
CA GLU A 126 -13.34 11.85 14.33
C GLU A 126 -12.77 10.47 14.00
N ASP A 127 -11.54 10.19 14.44
CA ASP A 127 -10.87 8.88 14.28
C ASP A 127 -11.20 7.95 15.46
N GLN A 128 -12.49 7.70 15.67
CA GLN A 128 -12.97 6.81 16.71
C GLN A 128 -12.80 5.33 16.29
N PRO A 129 -12.32 4.46 17.20
CA PRO A 129 -12.24 3.04 16.91
C PRO A 129 -13.62 2.42 16.60
N ILE A 130 -13.68 1.69 15.48
CA ILE A 130 -14.88 0.95 15.08
C ILE A 130 -14.77 -0.46 15.66
N PRO A 131 -15.78 -0.99 16.37
CA PRO A 131 -15.75 -2.35 16.92
C PRO A 131 -15.36 -3.40 15.86
N GLY A 132 -14.31 -4.17 16.14
CA GLY A 132 -13.80 -5.21 15.26
C GLY A 132 -12.97 -4.71 14.06
N LEU A 133 -12.83 -3.38 13.87
CA LEU A 133 -12.09 -2.81 12.74
C LEU A 133 -10.95 -1.87 13.19
N GLY A 134 -11.09 -1.21 14.33
CA GLY A 134 -10.16 -0.20 14.84
C GLY A 134 -10.36 1.19 14.24
N SER A 135 -9.46 2.11 14.53
CA SER A 135 -9.42 3.45 13.97
C SER A 135 -8.61 3.49 12.66
N LEU A 136 -8.71 4.59 11.93
CA LEU A 136 -7.93 4.83 10.70
C LEU A 136 -6.42 4.78 10.99
N ARG A 137 -5.99 5.43 12.08
CA ARG A 137 -4.59 5.45 12.52
C ARG A 137 -4.10 4.05 12.92
N GLU A 138 -4.90 3.31 13.70
CA GLU A 138 -4.55 1.94 14.09
C GLU A 138 -4.42 1.04 12.87
N LYS A 139 -5.35 1.14 11.92
CA LYS A 139 -5.30 0.36 10.70
C LYS A 139 -4.11 0.69 9.82
N THR A 140 -3.79 1.99 9.67
CA THR A 140 -2.61 2.45 8.94
C THR A 140 -1.31 1.90 9.54
N ASN A 141 -1.17 2.00 10.88
CA ASN A 141 -0.03 1.43 11.59
C ASN A 141 0.07 -0.09 11.43
N GLN A 142 -1.07 -0.80 11.49
CA GLN A 142 -1.11 -2.24 11.28
C GLN A 142 -0.56 -2.63 9.91
N VAL A 143 -0.97 -1.92 8.84
CA VAL A 143 -0.49 -2.20 7.47
C VAL A 143 1.03 -2.02 7.36
N PHE A 144 1.60 -0.94 7.92
CA PHE A 144 3.06 -0.77 7.92
C PHE A 144 3.77 -1.88 8.72
N ASN A 145 3.20 -2.29 9.85
CA ASN A 145 3.75 -3.41 10.62
C ASN A 145 3.70 -4.73 9.84
N ASP A 146 2.63 -4.98 9.09
CA ASP A 146 2.51 -6.18 8.24
C ASP A 146 3.61 -6.21 7.16
N TRP A 147 3.86 -5.08 6.48
CA TRP A 147 4.96 -4.99 5.49
C TRP A 147 6.32 -5.17 6.12
N HIS A 148 6.52 -4.56 7.29
CA HIS A 148 7.74 -4.71 8.07
C HIS A 148 7.98 -6.17 8.48
N HIS A 149 6.95 -6.88 8.95
CA HIS A 149 7.02 -8.28 9.33
C HIS A 149 7.35 -9.19 8.15
N LEU A 150 6.74 -8.97 6.98
CA LEU A 150 7.03 -9.73 5.76
C LEU A 150 8.50 -9.62 5.34
N LEU A 151 9.01 -8.39 5.27
CA LEU A 151 10.42 -8.12 4.93
C LEU A 151 11.38 -8.68 5.97
N LYS A 152 11.10 -8.45 7.26
CA LYS A 152 11.91 -8.96 8.37
C LYS A 152 12.01 -10.48 8.34
N HIS A 153 10.88 -11.16 8.18
CA HIS A 153 10.85 -12.62 8.09
C HIS A 153 11.68 -13.13 6.91
N ALA A 154 11.59 -12.51 5.75
CA ALA A 154 12.38 -12.87 4.58
C ALA A 154 13.90 -12.72 4.84
N LEU A 155 14.33 -11.56 5.37
CA LEU A 155 15.74 -11.30 5.71
C LEU A 155 16.28 -12.26 6.79
N GLN A 156 15.48 -12.57 7.82
CA GLN A 156 15.88 -13.51 8.87
C GLN A 156 16.01 -14.94 8.35
N ARG A 157 15.17 -15.39 7.42
CA ARG A 157 15.33 -16.70 6.76
C ARG A 157 16.63 -16.80 5.97
N GLU A 158 17.16 -15.68 5.51
CA GLU A 158 18.44 -15.58 4.79
C GLU A 158 19.63 -15.30 5.73
N GLY A 159 19.40 -15.38 7.05
CA GLY A 159 20.45 -15.34 8.08
C GLY A 159 20.70 -13.96 8.69
N VAL A 160 20.03 -12.89 8.24
CA VAL A 160 20.25 -11.55 8.78
C VAL A 160 19.81 -11.49 10.25
N ALA A 161 20.70 -10.99 11.12
CA ALA A 161 20.46 -10.88 12.55
C ALA A 161 19.20 -10.03 12.85
N PRO A 162 18.40 -10.37 13.88
CA PRO A 162 17.11 -9.75 14.15
C PRO A 162 17.12 -8.22 14.23
N ARG A 163 18.11 -7.64 14.92
CA ARG A 163 18.26 -6.17 15.04
C ARG A 163 18.61 -5.51 13.71
N ARG A 164 19.43 -6.18 12.89
CA ARG A 164 19.82 -5.68 11.57
C ARG A 164 18.63 -5.76 10.61
N ALA A 165 17.90 -6.87 10.59
CA ALA A 165 16.69 -7.04 9.82
C ALA A 165 15.66 -5.95 10.16
N GLU A 166 15.44 -5.64 11.44
CA GLU A 166 14.54 -4.58 11.92
C GLU A 166 14.87 -3.22 11.30
N SER A 167 16.14 -2.79 11.41
CA SER A 167 16.55 -1.49 10.86
C SER A 167 16.52 -1.43 9.34
N LEU A 168 16.86 -2.54 8.67
CA LEU A 168 16.76 -2.64 7.21
C LEU A 168 15.32 -2.56 6.73
N CYS A 169 14.38 -3.22 7.41
CA CYS A 169 12.96 -3.14 7.06
C CYS A 169 12.44 -1.71 7.16
N THR A 170 12.77 -1.01 8.25
CA THR A 170 12.41 0.40 8.41
C THR A 170 12.98 1.25 7.28
N LEU A 171 14.26 1.06 6.94
CA LEU A 171 14.91 1.77 5.85
C LEU A 171 14.22 1.49 4.49
N VAL A 172 13.95 0.21 4.19
CA VAL A 172 13.29 -0.19 2.93
C VAL A 172 11.92 0.46 2.82
N VAL A 173 11.06 0.34 3.84
CA VAL A 173 9.72 0.92 3.82
C VAL A 173 9.79 2.45 3.65
N ALA A 174 10.63 3.13 4.45
CA ALA A 174 10.77 4.58 4.37
C ALA A 174 11.32 5.04 3.01
N ALA A 175 12.31 4.34 2.45
CA ALA A 175 12.91 4.69 1.16
C ALA A 175 11.96 4.45 -0.01
N VAL A 176 11.23 3.34 -0.01
CA VAL A 176 10.23 3.04 -1.06
C VAL A 176 9.09 4.05 -1.02
N GLU A 177 8.49 4.30 0.14
CA GLU A 177 7.40 5.28 0.29
C GLU A 177 7.85 6.71 -0.07
N GLY A 178 9.04 7.10 0.38
CA GLY A 178 9.64 8.39 0.01
C GLY A 178 9.89 8.51 -1.49
N SER A 179 10.39 7.44 -2.13
CA SER A 179 10.61 7.45 -3.59
C SER A 179 9.31 7.54 -4.38
N ILE A 180 8.21 6.90 -3.91
CA ILE A 180 6.88 7.03 -4.53
C ILE A 180 6.41 8.50 -4.49
N ALA A 181 6.61 9.18 -3.35
CA ALA A 181 6.26 10.59 -3.24
C ALA A 181 7.09 11.47 -4.21
N LEU A 182 8.41 11.21 -4.32
CA LEU A 182 9.29 11.89 -5.27
C LEU A 182 8.89 11.61 -6.73
N CYS A 183 8.58 10.34 -7.06
CA CYS A 183 8.12 9.99 -8.41
C CYS A 183 6.87 10.77 -8.82
N ARG A 184 5.90 10.91 -7.92
CA ARG A 184 4.70 11.72 -8.16
C ARG A 184 5.03 13.19 -8.39
N ALA A 185 5.87 13.77 -7.52
CA ALA A 185 6.25 15.17 -7.60
C ALA A 185 7.03 15.49 -8.89
N GLN A 186 7.91 14.59 -9.32
CA GLN A 186 8.76 14.75 -10.50
C GLN A 186 8.10 14.22 -11.79
N ARG A 187 6.96 13.51 -11.68
CA ARG A 187 6.29 12.78 -12.78
C ARG A 187 7.28 11.88 -13.55
N SER A 188 8.07 11.13 -12.79
CA SER A 188 9.13 10.25 -13.29
C SER A 188 9.33 9.07 -12.36
N ALA A 189 9.60 7.87 -12.89
CA ALA A 189 9.95 6.69 -12.10
C ALA A 189 11.43 6.70 -11.65
N GLN A 190 12.21 7.68 -12.07
CA GLN A 190 13.65 7.76 -11.80
C GLN A 190 14.01 7.67 -10.32
N PRO A 191 13.35 8.38 -9.37
CA PRO A 191 13.66 8.27 -7.94
C PRO A 191 13.52 6.84 -7.40
N LEU A 192 12.50 6.10 -7.83
CA LEU A 192 12.29 4.71 -7.41
C LEU A 192 13.40 3.79 -7.95
N HIS A 193 13.85 3.99 -9.19
CA HIS A 193 14.97 3.25 -9.78
C HIS A 193 16.29 3.55 -9.07
N GLU A 194 16.52 4.80 -8.66
CA GLU A 194 17.70 5.20 -7.89
C GLU A 194 17.75 4.54 -6.53
N ILE A 195 16.63 4.58 -5.79
CA ILE A 195 16.51 3.91 -4.50
C ILE A 195 16.69 2.40 -4.64
N GLN A 196 16.14 1.79 -5.68
CA GLN A 196 16.33 0.35 -5.94
C GLN A 196 17.82 0.00 -6.13
N ARG A 197 18.57 0.80 -6.88
CA ARG A 197 20.01 0.58 -7.10
C ARG A 197 20.84 0.65 -5.82
N GLU A 198 20.41 1.42 -4.83
CA GLU A 198 21.08 1.52 -3.54
C GLU A 198 20.61 0.44 -2.54
N LEU A 199 19.33 0.15 -2.49
CA LEU A 199 18.77 -0.82 -1.54
C LEU A 199 19.19 -2.26 -1.84
N ILE A 200 19.22 -2.66 -3.12
CA ILE A 200 19.50 -4.05 -3.48
C ILE A 200 20.91 -4.48 -3.05
N PRO A 201 21.99 -3.76 -3.39
CA PRO A 201 23.34 -4.12 -2.90
C PRO A 201 23.46 -4.07 -1.37
N LEU A 202 22.76 -3.16 -0.70
CA LEU A 202 22.75 -3.07 0.75
C LEU A 202 22.17 -4.34 1.42
N LEU A 203 21.08 -4.88 0.87
CA LEU A 203 20.48 -6.12 1.35
C LEU A 203 21.39 -7.33 1.05
N GLU A 204 21.96 -7.40 -0.16
CA GLU A 204 22.93 -8.45 -0.53
C GLU A 204 24.13 -8.48 0.42
N GLN A 205 24.69 -7.31 0.73
CA GLN A 205 25.80 -7.19 1.69
C GLN A 205 25.39 -7.65 3.09
N ALA A 206 24.20 -7.30 3.56
CA ALA A 206 23.72 -7.70 4.89
C ALA A 206 23.55 -9.22 5.00
N ILE A 207 23.10 -9.87 3.93
CA ILE A 207 22.94 -11.32 3.86
C ILE A 207 24.32 -12.00 3.81
N ALA A 208 25.25 -11.51 2.98
CA ALA A 208 26.60 -12.06 2.87
C ALA A 208 27.36 -12.00 4.21
N GLN A 209 27.24 -10.91 4.96
CA GLN A 209 27.86 -10.74 6.28
C GLN A 209 27.29 -11.67 7.35
N SER A 210 26.12 -12.24 7.14
CA SER A 210 25.51 -13.18 8.09
C SER A 210 25.92 -14.63 7.88
N GLN A 211 26.61 -14.91 6.78
CA GLN A 211 27.11 -16.25 6.44
C GLN A 211 28.59 -16.46 6.84
N THR A 212 29.21 -15.42 7.37
CA THR A 212 30.59 -15.42 7.86
C THR A 212 30.65 -15.52 9.37
#